data_15ff843eacad5b931930632792e9b505
#
_entry.id   15ff843eacad5b931930632792e9b505
#
_cell.length_a   1.000
_cell.length_b   1.000
_cell.length_c   1.000
_cell.angle_alpha   90.00
_cell.angle_beta   90.00
_cell.angle_gamma   90.00
#
_symmetry.space_group_name_H-M   'P 1'
#
loop_
_entity.id
_entity.type
_entity.pdbx_description
1 polymer ?
#
loop_
_entity_poly.entity_id
_entity_poly.type
_entity_poly.pdbx_seq_one_letter_code
_entity_poly.pdbx_strand_id
1 'polypeptide(L)'
;MKVKNQKCIRRLSYKSLWATRKRNVIAIFAIALTTLLFTSLFTILMSLNESYETYNFRQAGGYSDGTFKELSEEQVEKIAAHPGIREAGERIVCGFCATGVFGKVPAEVSYMDKNCTKWSYATPTTGRQPKQSNEIAMDTVALKLLGVTPELGAKVTIEYQAGDKTNGGFQETDTFILSGYWEYDDLMPVHYINVSKDYVKSMEEKWVASGEKAFRTDLNVMLPSKLNIEQQMQKIDTDLGYDWNTRDQENSARIGVNWGLTASQLNAGMD
;
A
#
# COMPACT_ATOMS: atom_id res chain seq x y z
N MET A 1 -50.21 17.40 -36.23
CA MET A 1 -51.40 17.99 -35.57
C MET A 1 -50.99 18.54 -34.21
N LYS A 2 -50.85 19.87 -34.03
CA LYS A 2 -50.52 20.50 -32.74
C LYS A 2 -51.79 20.60 -31.94
N VAL A 3 -51.86 19.83 -30.85
CA VAL A 3 -53.03 19.88 -29.92
C VAL A 3 -52.97 21.19 -29.15
N LYS A 4 -53.87 22.12 -29.45
CA LYS A 4 -53.94 23.49 -28.90
C LYS A 4 -54.51 23.58 -27.46
N ASN A 5 -54.91 22.47 -26.81
CA ASN A 5 -55.61 22.53 -25.51
C ASN A 5 -54.93 21.75 -24.39
N GLN A 6 -53.70 22.18 -24.03
CA GLN A 6 -52.90 21.59 -22.96
C GLN A 6 -53.63 21.58 -21.61
N LYS A 7 -54.52 22.58 -21.34
CA LYS A 7 -55.28 22.62 -20.07
C LYS A 7 -56.29 21.46 -19.96
N CYS A 8 -56.94 21.09 -21.10
CA CYS A 8 -57.91 20.01 -21.13
C CYS A 8 -57.20 18.65 -20.93
N ILE A 9 -56.07 18.44 -21.60
CA ILE A 9 -55.26 17.23 -21.48
C ILE A 9 -54.76 17.08 -20.04
N ARG A 10 -54.21 18.09 -19.40
CA ARG A 10 -53.80 18.07 -18.02
C ARG A 10 -54.93 17.73 -17.06
N ARG A 11 -56.12 18.29 -17.28
CA ARG A 11 -57.31 18.02 -16.45
C ARG A 11 -57.81 16.61 -16.60
N LEU A 12 -57.77 16.07 -17.82
CA LEU A 12 -58.14 14.68 -18.12
C LEU A 12 -57.16 13.70 -17.49
N SER A 13 -55.87 13.94 -17.66
CA SER A 13 -54.80 13.13 -17.03
C SER A 13 -54.92 13.11 -15.50
N TYR A 14 -55.19 14.25 -14.92
CA TYR A 14 -55.34 14.36 -13.45
C TYR A 14 -56.58 13.59 -12.93
N LYS A 15 -57.74 13.70 -13.64
CA LYS A 15 -58.94 12.92 -13.34
C LYS A 15 -58.76 11.43 -13.52
N SER A 16 -58.04 11.03 -14.57
CA SER A 16 -57.68 9.62 -14.82
C SER A 16 -56.78 9.03 -13.74
N LEU A 17 -55.80 9.78 -13.30
CA LEU A 17 -54.91 9.42 -12.17
C LEU A 17 -55.69 9.23 -10.87
N TRP A 18 -56.65 10.11 -10.58
CA TRP A 18 -57.48 10.00 -9.39
C TRP A 18 -58.51 8.88 -9.45
N ALA A 19 -59.06 8.60 -10.60
CA ALA A 19 -60.03 7.49 -10.82
C ALA A 19 -59.40 6.11 -10.53
N THR A 20 -58.07 5.98 -10.82
CA THR A 20 -57.30 4.74 -10.60
C THR A 20 -56.32 4.84 -9.44
N ARG A 21 -56.57 5.75 -8.48
CA ARG A 21 -55.61 6.08 -7.40
C ARG A 21 -55.07 4.87 -6.64
N LYS A 22 -55.88 3.90 -6.29
CA LYS A 22 -55.46 2.67 -5.56
C LYS A 22 -54.40 1.89 -6.38
N ARG A 23 -54.67 1.67 -7.65
CA ARG A 23 -53.74 0.96 -8.55
C ARG A 23 -52.43 1.76 -8.74
N ASN A 24 -52.51 3.08 -8.91
CA ASN A 24 -51.35 3.94 -9.09
C ASN A 24 -50.48 4.00 -7.83
N VAL A 25 -51.08 4.09 -6.64
CA VAL A 25 -50.38 4.05 -5.36
C VAL A 25 -49.64 2.71 -5.19
N ILE A 26 -50.32 1.58 -5.47
CA ILE A 26 -49.66 0.27 -5.43
C ILE A 26 -48.47 0.18 -6.39
N ALA A 27 -48.64 0.70 -7.65
CA ALA A 27 -47.56 0.72 -8.61
C ALA A 27 -46.38 1.60 -8.17
N ILE A 28 -46.66 2.77 -7.59
CA ILE A 28 -45.60 3.68 -7.04
C ILE A 28 -44.87 2.97 -5.90
N PHE A 29 -45.60 2.35 -4.95
CA PHE A 29 -44.96 1.59 -3.87
C PHE A 29 -44.14 0.42 -4.40
N ALA A 30 -44.62 -0.32 -5.37
CA ALA A 30 -43.87 -1.43 -5.98
C ALA A 30 -42.57 -0.94 -6.61
N ILE A 31 -42.61 0.15 -7.39
CA ILE A 31 -41.42 0.76 -8.01
C ILE A 31 -40.47 1.28 -6.93
N ALA A 32 -41.00 2.00 -5.94
CA ALA A 32 -40.18 2.52 -4.84
C ALA A 32 -39.49 1.41 -4.05
N LEU A 33 -40.22 0.33 -3.72
CA LEU A 33 -39.65 -0.82 -3.00
C LEU A 33 -38.59 -1.53 -3.85
N THR A 34 -38.86 -1.75 -5.12
CA THR A 34 -37.90 -2.37 -6.06
C THR A 34 -36.63 -1.53 -6.17
N THR A 35 -36.76 -0.22 -6.35
CA THR A 35 -35.64 0.71 -6.43
C THR A 35 -34.83 0.69 -5.14
N LEU A 36 -35.50 0.75 -3.98
CA LEU A 36 -34.86 0.69 -2.68
C LEU A 36 -34.09 -0.64 -2.49
N LEU A 37 -34.66 -1.75 -2.90
CA LEU A 37 -34.03 -3.06 -2.81
C LEU A 37 -32.79 -3.13 -3.69
N PHE A 38 -32.85 -2.69 -4.94
CA PHE A 38 -31.70 -2.68 -5.82
C PHE A 38 -30.59 -1.73 -5.32
N THR A 39 -30.94 -0.50 -4.92
CA THR A 39 -29.94 0.45 -4.42
C THR A 39 -29.27 -0.06 -3.14
N SER A 40 -30.02 -0.64 -2.20
CA SER A 40 -29.43 -1.21 -0.99
C SER A 40 -28.52 -2.41 -1.29
N LEU A 41 -28.92 -3.29 -2.21
CA LEU A 41 -28.10 -4.42 -2.63
C LEU A 41 -26.79 -3.98 -3.26
N PHE A 42 -26.84 -3.03 -4.21
CA PHE A 42 -25.62 -2.51 -4.83
C PHE A 42 -24.73 -1.78 -3.83
N THR A 43 -25.30 -1.00 -2.93
CA THR A 43 -24.52 -0.31 -1.87
C THR A 43 -23.80 -1.32 -0.97
N ILE A 44 -24.49 -2.38 -0.54
CA ILE A 44 -23.88 -3.45 0.27
C ILE A 44 -22.76 -4.15 -0.50
N LEU A 45 -22.98 -4.51 -1.77
CA LEU A 45 -21.97 -5.18 -2.59
C LEU A 45 -20.72 -4.30 -2.79
N MET A 46 -20.90 -3.01 -3.06
CA MET A 46 -19.77 -2.07 -3.19
C MET A 46 -19.01 -1.91 -1.88
N SER A 47 -19.72 -1.77 -0.74
CA SER A 47 -19.11 -1.65 0.57
C SER A 47 -18.34 -2.92 0.98
N LEU A 48 -18.87 -4.10 0.66
CA LEU A 48 -18.17 -5.37 0.92
C LEU A 48 -16.89 -5.49 0.09
N ASN A 49 -16.94 -5.10 -1.20
CA ASN A 49 -15.78 -5.14 -2.06
C ASN A 49 -14.67 -4.19 -1.57
N GLU A 50 -15.01 -2.96 -1.20
CA GLU A 50 -14.06 -1.99 -0.64
C GLU A 50 -13.46 -2.48 0.69
N SER A 51 -14.28 -3.06 1.57
CA SER A 51 -13.81 -3.62 2.83
C SER A 51 -12.87 -4.80 2.61
N TYR A 52 -13.17 -5.66 1.63
CA TYR A 52 -12.34 -6.81 1.27
C TYR A 52 -10.99 -6.37 0.70
N GLU A 53 -10.99 -5.40 -0.21
CA GLU A 53 -9.76 -4.84 -0.79
C GLU A 53 -8.88 -4.21 0.31
N THR A 54 -9.47 -3.40 1.19
CA THR A 54 -8.76 -2.79 2.32
C THR A 54 -8.17 -3.83 3.27
N TYR A 55 -8.90 -4.89 3.57
CA TYR A 55 -8.42 -6.01 4.37
C TYR A 55 -7.21 -6.70 3.71
N ASN A 56 -7.30 -6.99 2.42
CA ASN A 56 -6.24 -7.64 1.68
C ASN A 56 -4.97 -6.78 1.60
N PHE A 57 -5.09 -5.47 1.39
CA PHE A 57 -3.95 -4.56 1.37
C PHE A 57 -3.22 -4.51 2.72
N ARG A 58 -3.96 -4.53 3.82
CA ARG A 58 -3.33 -4.61 5.15
C ARG A 58 -2.58 -5.91 5.33
N GLN A 59 -3.15 -7.03 4.92
CA GLN A 59 -2.46 -8.32 4.95
C GLN A 59 -1.28 -8.42 3.98
N ALA A 60 -1.30 -7.67 2.89
CA ALA A 60 -0.17 -7.55 1.96
C ALA A 60 0.96 -6.65 2.48
N GLY A 61 0.73 -5.91 3.58
CA GLY A 61 1.70 -4.97 4.14
C GLY A 61 1.69 -3.59 3.49
N GLY A 62 0.72 -3.31 2.61
CA GLY A 62 0.58 -2.01 1.96
C GLY A 62 -0.38 -2.03 0.77
N TYR A 63 -0.73 -0.85 0.26
CA TYR A 63 -1.71 -0.69 -0.83
C TYR A 63 -1.12 -0.09 -2.12
N SER A 64 0.22 -0.11 -2.29
CA SER A 64 0.84 0.18 -3.59
C SER A 64 0.40 -0.84 -4.64
N ASP A 65 0.36 -0.48 -5.92
CA ASP A 65 -0.05 -1.39 -6.99
C ASP A 65 0.95 -2.51 -7.22
N GLY A 66 2.23 -2.19 -7.09
CA GLY A 66 3.33 -3.13 -7.22
C GLY A 66 4.64 -2.54 -6.75
N THR A 67 5.68 -3.34 -6.87
CA THR A 67 7.04 -3.00 -6.44
C THR A 67 8.04 -3.47 -7.48
N PHE A 68 8.91 -2.59 -7.93
CA PHE A 68 10.15 -2.97 -8.61
C PHE A 68 11.20 -3.23 -7.54
N LYS A 69 11.82 -4.40 -7.57
CA LYS A 69 12.65 -4.91 -6.46
C LYS A 69 14.12 -4.95 -6.83
N GLU A 70 14.95 -4.76 -5.82
CA GLU A 70 16.41 -4.96 -5.91
C GLU A 70 17.07 -4.01 -6.90
N LEU A 71 16.61 -2.77 -6.95
CA LEU A 71 17.09 -1.74 -7.88
C LEU A 71 18.38 -1.09 -7.40
N SER A 72 19.21 -0.63 -8.35
CA SER A 72 20.26 0.36 -8.13
C SER A 72 19.68 1.77 -8.07
N GLU A 73 20.45 2.74 -7.56
CA GLU A 73 20.00 4.15 -7.51
C GLU A 73 19.62 4.69 -8.90
N GLU A 74 20.40 4.36 -9.93
CA GLU A 74 20.13 4.77 -11.32
C GLU A 74 18.81 4.19 -11.85
N GLN A 75 18.54 2.92 -11.55
CA GLN A 75 17.27 2.27 -11.92
C GLN A 75 16.08 2.92 -11.22
N VAL A 76 16.21 3.24 -9.94
CA VAL A 76 15.16 3.95 -9.16
C VAL A 76 14.80 5.27 -9.83
N GLU A 77 15.81 6.08 -10.19
CA GLU A 77 15.57 7.37 -10.85
C GLU A 77 14.87 7.21 -12.21
N LYS A 78 15.34 6.27 -13.04
CA LYS A 78 14.78 6.02 -14.38
C LYS A 78 13.35 5.51 -14.32
N ILE A 79 13.06 4.54 -13.43
CA ILE A 79 11.72 3.98 -13.29
C ILE A 79 10.77 5.02 -12.69
N ALA A 80 11.19 5.75 -11.66
CA ALA A 80 10.36 6.79 -11.05
C ALA A 80 10.01 7.94 -12.02
N ALA A 81 10.90 8.25 -12.96
CA ALA A 81 10.68 9.28 -13.98
C ALA A 81 9.87 8.79 -15.20
N HIS A 82 9.57 7.47 -15.28
CA HIS A 82 8.86 6.91 -16.44
C HIS A 82 7.40 7.38 -16.50
N PRO A 83 6.86 7.79 -17.67
CA PRO A 83 5.48 8.29 -17.81
C PRO A 83 4.41 7.28 -17.39
N GLY A 84 4.72 5.99 -17.38
CA GLY A 84 3.86 4.91 -16.90
C GLY A 84 3.75 4.84 -15.39
N ILE A 85 4.51 5.62 -14.61
CA ILE A 85 4.43 5.71 -13.16
C ILE A 85 3.66 6.96 -12.77
N ARG A 86 2.61 6.81 -11.96
CA ARG A 86 1.84 7.94 -11.43
C ARG A 86 2.50 8.53 -10.19
N GLU A 87 2.90 7.67 -9.27
CA GLU A 87 3.60 8.00 -8.03
C GLU A 87 4.53 6.85 -7.67
N ALA A 88 5.69 7.17 -7.11
CA ALA A 88 6.66 6.22 -6.63
C ALA A 88 6.99 6.46 -5.16
N GLY A 89 7.39 5.41 -4.45
CA GLY A 89 7.80 5.43 -3.06
C GLY A 89 9.00 4.51 -2.84
N GLU A 90 10.09 5.07 -2.32
CA GLU A 90 11.37 4.40 -2.10
C GLU A 90 11.36 3.66 -0.74
N ARG A 91 11.85 2.43 -0.74
CA ARG A 91 12.08 1.62 0.45
C ARG A 91 13.44 0.93 0.35
N ILE A 92 14.25 1.07 1.41
CA ILE A 92 15.53 0.38 1.53
C ILE A 92 15.51 -0.45 2.80
N VAL A 93 15.57 -1.77 2.67
CA VAL A 93 15.52 -2.69 3.79
C VAL A 93 16.95 -2.93 4.31
N CYS A 94 17.20 -2.56 5.58
CA CYS A 94 18.48 -2.81 6.23
C CYS A 94 18.57 -4.22 6.84
N GLY A 95 17.44 -4.77 7.28
CA GLY A 95 17.41 -6.08 7.92
C GLY A 95 16.11 -6.36 8.65
N PHE A 96 16.13 -7.44 9.44
CA PHE A 96 14.93 -7.94 10.13
C PHE A 96 15.22 -8.35 11.57
N CYS A 97 14.28 -8.04 12.48
CA CYS A 97 14.18 -8.68 13.78
C CYS A 97 13.19 -9.83 13.67
N ALA A 98 13.65 -11.06 13.69
CA ALA A 98 12.79 -12.25 13.51
C ALA A 98 12.94 -13.25 14.67
N THR A 99 13.64 -12.85 15.74
CA THR A 99 13.90 -13.69 16.93
C THR A 99 13.45 -12.96 18.19
N GLY A 100 13.48 -13.64 19.33
CA GLY A 100 13.11 -13.06 20.61
C GLY A 100 11.67 -12.56 20.64
N VAL A 101 11.48 -11.29 20.96
CA VAL A 101 10.14 -10.66 21.09
C VAL A 101 9.40 -10.54 19.77
N PHE A 102 10.10 -10.58 18.64
CA PHE A 102 9.54 -10.52 17.28
C PHE A 102 9.41 -11.91 16.61
N GLY A 103 9.48 -12.99 17.40
CA GLY A 103 9.40 -14.35 16.86
C GLY A 103 8.03 -14.74 16.26
N LYS A 104 6.95 -14.06 16.65
CA LYS A 104 5.60 -14.29 16.11
C LYS A 104 5.31 -13.43 14.89
N VAL A 105 5.58 -12.16 14.98
CA VAL A 105 5.45 -11.17 13.90
C VAL A 105 6.81 -10.52 13.78
N PRO A 106 7.51 -10.70 12.64
CA PRO A 106 8.82 -10.11 12.45
C PRO A 106 8.74 -8.60 12.37
N ALA A 107 9.85 -7.93 12.69
CA ALA A 107 9.98 -6.51 12.47
C ALA A 107 11.02 -6.24 11.38
N GLU A 108 10.69 -5.37 10.44
CA GLU A 108 11.56 -4.94 9.35
C GLU A 108 12.18 -3.60 9.70
N VAL A 109 13.51 -3.52 9.62
CA VAL A 109 14.27 -2.28 9.78
C VAL A 109 14.52 -1.71 8.40
N SER A 110 13.88 -0.59 8.06
CA SER A 110 13.94 -0.02 6.73
C SER A 110 13.84 1.50 6.73
N TYR A 111 14.43 2.12 5.72
CA TYR A 111 14.08 3.47 5.30
C TYR A 111 12.89 3.41 4.38
N MET A 112 11.94 4.30 4.58
CA MET A 112 10.80 4.52 3.68
C MET A 112 10.62 6.02 3.48
N ASP A 113 10.42 6.43 2.25
CA ASP A 113 10.05 7.81 1.95
C ASP A 113 8.59 8.11 2.35
N LYS A 114 8.15 9.34 2.12
CA LYS A 114 6.80 9.80 2.49
C LYS A 114 5.69 8.98 1.81
N ASN A 115 5.86 8.60 0.56
CA ASN A 115 4.86 7.83 -0.18
C ASN A 115 4.81 6.40 0.33
N CYS A 116 5.97 5.77 0.44
CA CYS A 116 6.08 4.40 0.91
C CYS A 116 5.54 4.24 2.34
N THR A 117 5.88 5.14 3.28
CA THR A 117 5.34 5.10 4.66
C THR A 117 3.82 5.21 4.69
N LYS A 118 3.24 6.08 3.84
CA LYS A 118 1.79 6.22 3.71
C LYS A 118 1.15 4.93 3.19
N TRP A 119 1.72 4.36 2.14
CA TRP A 119 1.17 3.16 1.50
C TRP A 119 1.34 1.90 2.35
N SER A 120 2.37 1.85 3.20
CA SER A 120 2.65 0.74 4.11
C SER A 120 1.99 0.90 5.50
N TYR A 121 1.08 1.86 5.67
CA TYR A 121 0.42 2.15 6.96
C TYR A 121 1.40 2.44 8.11
N ALA A 122 2.60 2.93 7.79
CA ALA A 122 3.71 3.17 8.71
C ALA A 122 4.00 4.66 8.94
N THR A 123 3.01 5.52 8.70
CA THR A 123 3.14 6.96 8.94
C THR A 123 2.90 7.27 10.42
N PRO A 124 3.84 7.92 11.14
CA PRO A 124 3.62 8.32 12.51
C PRO A 124 2.39 9.20 12.67
N THR A 125 1.53 8.84 13.62
CA THR A 125 0.39 9.65 14.07
C THR A 125 0.79 10.60 15.19
N THR A 126 1.89 10.27 15.89
CA THR A 126 2.51 11.13 16.90
C THR A 126 3.98 11.31 16.57
N GLY A 127 4.47 12.55 16.61
CA GLY A 127 5.85 12.87 16.23
C GLY A 127 6.03 12.93 14.70
N ARG A 128 7.13 12.40 14.21
CA ARG A 128 7.53 12.47 12.80
C ARG A 128 8.38 11.27 12.37
N GLN A 129 8.56 11.10 11.07
CA GLN A 129 9.54 10.16 10.52
C GLN A 129 10.98 10.56 10.92
N PRO A 130 11.87 9.56 11.10
CA PRO A 130 13.28 9.79 11.41
C PRO A 130 13.96 10.65 10.32
N LYS A 131 14.76 11.61 10.75
CA LYS A 131 15.58 12.46 9.88
C LYS A 131 17.07 12.29 10.15
N GLN A 132 17.44 12.04 11.41
CA GLN A 132 18.82 11.87 11.83
C GLN A 132 19.14 10.38 11.98
N SER A 133 20.42 10.02 11.85
CA SER A 133 20.88 8.62 11.93
C SER A 133 20.62 7.94 13.27
N ASN A 134 20.43 8.69 14.34
CA ASN A 134 20.11 8.17 15.66
C ASN A 134 18.60 8.18 15.99
N GLU A 135 17.73 8.44 15.02
CA GLU A 135 16.29 8.49 15.20
C GLU A 135 15.59 7.24 14.64
N ILE A 136 14.49 6.87 15.29
CA ILE A 136 13.67 5.73 14.92
C ILE A 136 12.18 6.08 15.05
N ALA A 137 11.34 5.46 14.21
CA ALA A 137 9.90 5.49 14.39
C ALA A 137 9.32 4.07 14.19
N MET A 138 8.36 3.68 15.03
CA MET A 138 7.76 2.35 15.01
C MET A 138 6.36 2.36 15.62
N ASP A 139 5.68 1.23 15.49
CA ASP A 139 4.34 1.07 16.06
C ASP A 139 4.37 0.84 17.59
N THR A 140 3.22 1.10 18.22
CA THR A 140 3.05 1.01 19.68
C THR A 140 3.19 -0.41 20.22
N VAL A 141 2.85 -1.45 19.44
CA VAL A 141 3.00 -2.85 19.86
C VAL A 141 4.47 -3.26 19.84
N ALA A 142 5.22 -2.86 18.79
CA ALA A 142 6.67 -3.10 18.73
C ALA A 142 7.41 -2.43 19.92
N LEU A 143 7.05 -1.18 20.25
CA LEU A 143 7.58 -0.50 21.44
C LEU A 143 7.28 -1.27 22.72
N LYS A 144 6.05 -1.72 22.91
CA LYS A 144 5.63 -2.53 24.06
C LYS A 144 6.39 -3.85 24.16
N LEU A 145 6.63 -4.53 23.04
CA LEU A 145 7.41 -5.76 22.99
C LEU A 145 8.86 -5.52 23.45
N LEU A 146 9.42 -4.37 23.14
CA LEU A 146 10.76 -3.94 23.58
C LEU A 146 10.76 -3.38 25.02
N GLY A 147 9.62 -3.29 25.70
CA GLY A 147 9.50 -2.73 27.03
C GLY A 147 9.66 -1.20 27.10
N VAL A 148 9.45 -0.52 25.98
CA VAL A 148 9.57 0.94 25.86
C VAL A 148 8.19 1.60 25.87
N THR A 149 8.02 2.62 26.71
CA THR A 149 6.81 3.45 26.71
C THR A 149 6.78 4.33 25.46
N PRO A 150 5.64 4.48 24.75
CA PRO A 150 5.54 5.30 23.56
C PRO A 150 5.55 6.80 23.89
N GLU A 151 6.73 7.32 24.19
CA GLU A 151 7.01 8.73 24.48
C GLU A 151 8.10 9.25 23.55
N LEU A 152 7.88 10.41 22.91
CA LEU A 152 8.89 11.02 22.04
C LEU A 152 10.16 11.32 22.84
N GLY A 153 11.30 10.96 22.25
CA GLY A 153 12.61 11.10 22.90
C GLY A 153 13.04 9.89 23.75
N ALA A 154 12.18 8.87 23.90
CA ALA A 154 12.55 7.63 24.58
C ALA A 154 13.69 6.93 23.83
N LYS A 155 14.58 6.28 24.59
CA LYS A 155 15.65 5.44 24.03
C LYS A 155 15.10 4.07 23.67
N VAL A 156 15.34 3.64 22.45
CA VAL A 156 14.93 2.34 21.90
C VAL A 156 16.17 1.60 21.44
N THR A 157 16.44 0.44 22.02
CA THR A 157 17.51 -0.44 21.56
C THR A 157 16.87 -1.58 20.76
N ILE A 158 17.35 -1.77 19.53
CA ILE A 158 16.93 -2.87 18.68
C ILE A 158 18.12 -3.76 18.35
N GLU A 159 17.86 -5.05 18.28
CA GLU A 159 18.80 -6.06 17.81
C GLU A 159 18.20 -6.70 16.56
N TYR A 160 18.89 -6.65 15.44
CA TYR A 160 18.38 -7.14 14.18
C TYR A 160 19.50 -7.77 13.34
N GLN A 161 19.11 -8.64 12.43
CA GLN A 161 20.01 -9.20 11.44
C GLN A 161 20.05 -8.27 10.23
N ALA A 162 21.19 -7.64 10.01
CA ALA A 162 21.42 -6.81 8.83
C ALA A 162 21.64 -7.69 7.59
N GLY A 163 21.16 -7.20 6.43
CA GLY A 163 21.29 -7.87 5.14
C GLY A 163 20.18 -8.85 4.79
N ASP A 164 20.40 -9.61 3.72
CA ASP A 164 19.43 -10.60 3.23
C ASP A 164 19.50 -11.91 4.01
N LYS A 165 18.34 -12.49 4.31
CA LYS A 165 18.20 -13.76 5.01
C LYS A 165 18.92 -14.94 4.31
N THR A 166 19.16 -14.83 3.00
CA THR A 166 19.70 -15.91 2.19
C THR A 166 21.22 -15.93 2.09
N ASN A 167 21.91 -14.81 2.33
CA ASN A 167 23.34 -14.67 2.07
C ASN A 167 24.20 -14.43 3.33
N GLY A 168 23.67 -14.68 4.52
CA GLY A 168 24.40 -14.51 5.79
C GLY A 168 24.56 -13.02 6.09
N GLY A 169 23.88 -12.49 6.97
CA GLY A 169 24.06 -11.14 7.50
C GLY A 169 24.83 -11.17 8.80
N PHE A 170 25.13 -10.04 9.34
CA PHE A 170 25.65 -9.91 10.69
C PHE A 170 24.59 -9.33 11.62
N GLN A 171 24.73 -9.69 12.89
CA GLN A 171 23.86 -9.18 13.93
C GLN A 171 24.31 -7.77 14.30
N GLU A 172 23.38 -6.83 14.31
CA GLU A 172 23.60 -5.43 14.69
C GLU A 172 22.72 -5.09 15.86
N THR A 173 23.25 -4.29 16.79
CA THR A 173 22.52 -3.79 17.95
C THR A 173 22.76 -2.29 18.06
N ASP A 174 21.72 -1.51 17.84
CA ASP A 174 21.80 -0.07 17.88
C ASP A 174 20.76 0.55 18.82
N THR A 175 21.11 1.71 19.39
CA THR A 175 20.23 2.48 20.28
C THR A 175 19.86 3.79 19.60
N PHE A 176 18.57 4.03 19.53
CA PHE A 176 17.97 5.19 18.87
C PHE A 176 17.15 6.03 19.83
N ILE A 177 16.76 7.20 19.35
CA ILE A 177 15.80 8.10 19.98
C ILE A 177 14.49 8.02 19.22
N LEU A 178 13.38 7.76 19.90
CA LEU A 178 12.05 7.66 19.32
C LEU A 178 11.60 9.03 18.80
N SER A 179 11.50 9.19 17.47
CA SER A 179 11.07 10.42 16.78
C SER A 179 9.60 10.43 16.41
N GLY A 180 8.98 9.26 16.37
CA GLY A 180 7.57 9.11 16.06
C GLY A 180 7.04 7.70 16.28
N TYR A 181 5.74 7.59 16.44
CA TYR A 181 5.07 6.28 16.56
C TYR A 181 3.63 6.34 16.06
N TRP A 182 3.04 5.18 15.82
CA TRP A 182 1.65 4.99 15.39
C TRP A 182 1.05 3.74 16.03
N GLU A 183 -0.28 3.65 16.03
CA GLU A 183 -0.99 2.45 16.48
C GLU A 183 -0.76 1.30 15.50
N TYR A 184 -0.45 0.12 16.03
CA TYR A 184 -0.29 -1.09 15.22
C TYR A 184 -1.63 -1.56 14.69
N ASP A 185 -1.64 -1.99 13.45
CA ASP A 185 -2.78 -2.66 12.83
C ASP A 185 -2.57 -4.17 12.88
N ASP A 186 -3.40 -4.88 13.63
CA ASP A 186 -3.30 -6.33 13.86
C ASP A 186 -3.42 -7.18 12.57
N LEU A 187 -3.84 -6.59 11.46
CA LEU A 187 -3.87 -7.24 10.15
C LEU A 187 -2.53 -7.20 9.43
N MET A 188 -1.60 -6.37 9.87
CA MET A 188 -0.28 -6.24 9.23
C MET A 188 0.58 -7.48 9.49
N PRO A 189 1.29 -8.00 8.47
CA PRO A 189 2.13 -9.19 8.59
C PRO A 189 3.49 -8.93 9.24
N VAL A 190 3.85 -7.66 9.45
CA VAL A 190 5.16 -7.22 9.90
C VAL A 190 5.05 -5.93 10.71
N HIS A 191 5.91 -5.78 11.71
CA HIS A 191 6.15 -4.48 12.33
C HIS A 191 7.14 -3.69 11.48
N TYR A 192 6.82 -2.43 11.16
CA TYR A 192 7.78 -1.56 10.48
C TYR A 192 8.56 -0.75 11.51
N ILE A 193 9.87 -0.81 11.38
CA ILE A 193 10.84 -0.02 12.14
C ILE A 193 11.50 0.94 11.17
N ASN A 194 11.00 2.17 11.12
CA ASN A 194 11.50 3.17 10.19
C ASN A 194 12.74 3.84 10.74
N VAL A 195 13.79 3.91 9.91
CA VAL A 195 15.06 4.61 10.17
C VAL A 195 15.28 5.70 9.14
N SER A 196 16.25 6.58 9.37
CA SER A 196 16.58 7.64 8.42
C SER A 196 17.40 7.12 7.22
N LYS A 197 17.42 7.86 6.11
CA LYS A 197 18.26 7.55 4.97
C LYS A 197 19.75 7.65 5.32
N ASP A 198 20.12 8.55 6.24
CA ASP A 198 21.50 8.70 6.72
C ASP A 198 21.97 7.49 7.51
N TYR A 199 21.07 6.88 8.32
CA TYR A 199 21.36 5.62 8.99
C TYR A 199 21.59 4.49 8.00
N VAL A 200 20.73 4.34 7.00
CA VAL A 200 20.89 3.33 5.94
C VAL A 200 22.24 3.47 5.26
N LYS A 201 22.65 4.67 4.88
CA LYS A 201 23.95 4.92 4.25
C LYS A 201 25.12 4.51 5.15
N SER A 202 25.07 4.84 6.44
CA SER A 202 26.11 4.42 7.39
C SER A 202 26.18 2.90 7.56
N MET A 203 25.04 2.23 7.54
CA MET A 203 24.97 0.77 7.57
C MET A 203 25.48 0.14 6.27
N GLU A 204 25.16 0.74 5.13
CA GLU A 204 25.65 0.28 3.82
C GLU A 204 27.16 0.39 3.72
N GLU A 205 27.77 1.48 4.18
CA GLU A 205 29.22 1.63 4.25
C GLU A 205 29.86 0.52 5.08
N LYS A 206 29.29 0.20 6.25
CA LYS A 206 29.72 -0.88 7.13
C LYS A 206 29.57 -2.25 6.46
N TRP A 207 28.46 -2.45 5.77
CA TRP A 207 28.09 -3.67 5.06
C TRP A 207 29.04 -3.93 3.87
N VAL A 208 29.27 -2.93 3.05
CA VAL A 208 30.21 -3.01 1.89
C VAL A 208 31.65 -3.23 2.37
N ALA A 209 32.04 -2.59 3.47
CA ALA A 209 33.37 -2.80 4.07
C ALA A 209 33.60 -4.24 4.58
N SER A 210 32.52 -5.00 4.86
CA SER A 210 32.60 -6.42 5.20
C SER A 210 32.67 -7.36 3.99
N GLY A 211 32.68 -6.82 2.76
CA GLY A 211 32.78 -7.57 1.52
C GLY A 211 31.43 -7.92 0.87
N GLU A 212 30.35 -7.37 1.40
CA GLU A 212 28.99 -7.59 0.88
C GLU A 212 28.59 -6.56 -0.18
N LYS A 213 27.53 -6.84 -0.94
CA LYS A 213 26.99 -5.93 -1.95
C LYS A 213 26.19 -4.82 -1.27
N ALA A 214 26.13 -3.65 -1.90
CA ALA A 214 25.29 -2.53 -1.49
C ALA A 214 23.82 -2.94 -1.29
N PHE A 215 23.12 -2.28 -0.38
CA PHE A 215 21.69 -2.48 -0.21
C PHE A 215 20.95 -2.17 -1.50
N ARG A 216 19.93 -2.95 -1.76
CA ARG A 216 19.04 -2.74 -2.90
C ARG A 216 17.80 -1.98 -2.50
N THR A 217 17.31 -1.18 -3.42
CA THR A 217 16.11 -0.38 -3.20
C THR A 217 14.91 -1.05 -3.83
N ASP A 218 13.84 -1.16 -3.05
CA ASP A 218 12.51 -1.50 -3.54
C ASP A 218 11.75 -0.21 -3.86
N LEU A 219 11.26 -0.08 -5.09
CA LEU A 219 10.46 1.05 -5.51
C LEU A 219 9.00 0.63 -5.61
N ASN A 220 8.21 1.02 -4.62
CA ASN A 220 6.77 0.85 -4.63
C ASN A 220 6.14 1.85 -5.59
N VAL A 221 5.16 1.43 -6.37
CA VAL A 221 4.57 2.28 -7.41
C VAL A 221 3.04 2.29 -7.37
N MET A 222 2.49 3.44 -7.77
CA MET A 222 1.10 3.59 -8.16
C MET A 222 1.04 3.82 -9.66
N LEU A 223 0.21 3.05 -10.35
CA LEU A 223 0.05 3.10 -11.80
C LEU A 223 -1.17 3.93 -12.20
N PRO A 224 -1.22 4.44 -13.43
CA PRO A 224 -2.35 5.22 -13.94
C PRO A 224 -3.65 4.41 -13.99
N SER A 225 -3.58 3.12 -14.31
CA SER A 225 -4.70 2.21 -14.36
C SER A 225 -4.54 1.09 -13.35
N LYS A 226 -5.64 0.71 -12.71
CA LYS A 226 -5.70 -0.44 -11.78
C LYS A 226 -5.94 -1.78 -12.50
N LEU A 227 -5.97 -1.78 -13.83
CA LEU A 227 -6.14 -2.98 -14.66
C LEU A 227 -4.79 -3.38 -15.26
N ASN A 228 -4.55 -4.69 -15.38
CA ASN A 228 -3.34 -5.23 -16.01
C ASN A 228 -2.04 -4.70 -15.39
N ILE A 229 -1.99 -4.63 -14.07
CA ILE A 229 -0.86 -4.07 -13.31
C ILE A 229 0.46 -4.70 -13.74
N GLU A 230 0.53 -6.02 -13.79
CA GLU A 230 1.73 -6.76 -14.16
C GLU A 230 2.22 -6.39 -15.57
N GLN A 231 1.31 -6.34 -16.55
CA GLN A 231 1.66 -5.97 -17.93
C GLN A 231 2.13 -4.52 -18.05
N GLN A 232 1.56 -3.61 -17.26
CA GLN A 232 2.04 -2.23 -17.20
C GLN A 232 3.46 -2.16 -16.66
N MET A 233 3.78 -2.90 -15.60
CA MET A 233 5.12 -2.95 -15.01
C MET A 233 6.13 -3.60 -15.98
N GLN A 234 5.76 -4.72 -16.61
CA GLN A 234 6.59 -5.37 -17.63
C GLN A 234 6.88 -4.45 -18.82
N LYS A 235 5.89 -3.65 -19.22
CA LYS A 235 6.08 -2.65 -20.29
C LYS A 235 7.09 -1.58 -19.88
N ILE A 236 7.04 -1.08 -18.66
CA ILE A 236 7.99 -0.09 -18.14
C ILE A 236 9.41 -0.66 -18.18
N ASP A 237 9.62 -1.89 -17.71
CA ASP A 237 10.93 -2.55 -17.77
C ASP A 237 11.41 -2.73 -19.21
N THR A 238 10.53 -3.16 -20.12
CA THR A 238 10.84 -3.29 -21.54
C THR A 238 11.24 -1.96 -22.16
N ASP A 239 10.50 -0.89 -21.88
CA ASP A 239 10.76 0.46 -22.41
C ASP A 239 12.13 1.00 -21.92
N LEU A 240 12.58 0.58 -20.73
CA LEU A 240 13.87 0.95 -20.13
C LEU A 240 15.00 -0.05 -20.40
N GLY A 241 14.71 -1.19 -21.02
CA GLY A 241 15.68 -2.23 -21.32
C GLY A 241 16.05 -3.10 -20.12
N TYR A 242 15.16 -3.19 -19.12
CA TYR A 242 15.34 -4.02 -17.95
C TYR A 242 14.68 -5.40 -18.10
N ASP A 243 15.20 -6.39 -17.38
CA ASP A 243 14.68 -7.75 -17.32
C ASP A 243 14.03 -8.02 -15.96
N TRP A 244 12.73 -8.30 -15.99
CA TRP A 244 11.94 -8.61 -14.78
C TRP A 244 12.02 -10.07 -14.33
N ASN A 245 12.62 -10.96 -15.16
CA ASN A 245 12.70 -12.40 -14.89
C ASN A 245 14.03 -12.84 -14.27
N THR A 246 15.07 -12.01 -14.40
CA THR A 246 16.40 -12.35 -13.89
C THR A 246 16.65 -11.72 -12.51
N ARG A 247 17.64 -12.32 -11.81
CA ARG A 247 18.14 -11.80 -10.53
C ARG A 247 19.63 -11.53 -10.65
N ASP A 248 20.09 -10.60 -9.82
CA ASP A 248 21.53 -10.31 -9.62
C ASP A 248 22.30 -9.89 -10.88
N GLN A 249 21.61 -9.44 -11.92
CA GLN A 249 22.21 -8.87 -13.12
C GLN A 249 22.07 -7.34 -13.10
N GLU A 250 22.98 -6.66 -13.79
CA GLU A 250 23.02 -5.19 -13.83
C GLU A 250 21.74 -4.57 -14.43
N ASN A 251 21.11 -5.27 -15.38
CA ASN A 251 19.84 -4.88 -15.99
C ASN A 251 18.59 -5.52 -15.38
N SER A 252 18.72 -6.16 -14.23
CA SER A 252 17.59 -6.80 -13.54
C SER A 252 16.76 -5.76 -12.80
N ALA A 253 15.43 -5.77 -13.02
CA ALA A 253 14.44 -4.98 -12.26
C ALA A 253 13.21 -5.85 -12.00
N ARG A 254 13.28 -6.73 -11.00
CA ARG A 254 12.20 -7.66 -10.72
C ARG A 254 10.92 -6.95 -10.31
N ILE A 255 9.81 -7.40 -10.85
CA ILE A 255 8.50 -6.89 -10.49
C ILE A 255 7.80 -7.78 -9.46
N GLY A 256 7.06 -7.17 -8.58
CA GLY A 256 6.16 -7.83 -7.64
C GLY A 256 4.83 -7.09 -7.65
N VAL A 257 3.77 -7.75 -8.07
CA VAL A 257 2.42 -7.19 -8.00
C VAL A 257 1.87 -7.37 -6.59
N ASN A 258 1.12 -6.39 -6.11
CA ASN A 258 0.51 -6.48 -4.79
C ASN A 258 -0.59 -7.56 -4.80
N TRP A 259 -0.40 -8.63 -4.03
CA TRP A 259 -1.37 -9.71 -3.95
C TRP A 259 -2.69 -9.33 -3.26
N GLY A 260 -2.74 -8.18 -2.59
CA GLY A 260 -3.98 -7.60 -2.06
C GLY A 260 -4.95 -7.11 -3.13
N LEU A 261 -4.49 -6.96 -4.38
CA LEU A 261 -5.33 -6.61 -5.53
C LEU A 261 -6.27 -7.75 -5.91
N THR A 262 -7.44 -7.42 -6.43
CA THR A 262 -8.40 -8.42 -6.91
C THR A 262 -7.93 -9.09 -8.21
N ALA A 263 -8.38 -10.31 -8.48
CA ALA A 263 -8.02 -11.04 -9.69
C ALA A 263 -8.35 -10.26 -10.99
N SER A 264 -9.41 -9.45 -10.98
CA SER A 264 -9.78 -8.59 -12.12
C SER A 264 -8.77 -7.46 -12.35
N GLN A 265 -8.13 -6.95 -11.30
CA GLN A 265 -7.08 -5.94 -11.41
C GLN A 265 -5.75 -6.53 -11.88
N LEU A 266 -5.49 -7.79 -11.52
CA LEU A 266 -4.26 -8.49 -11.90
C LEU A 266 -4.31 -8.97 -13.36
N ASN A 267 -5.45 -9.49 -13.82
CA ASN A 267 -5.58 -10.27 -15.05
C ASN A 267 -6.63 -9.72 -16.05
N ALA A 268 -7.06 -8.48 -15.90
CA ALA A 268 -8.01 -7.89 -16.84
C ALA A 268 -7.36 -7.76 -18.24
N GLY A 269 -7.58 -8.74 -19.11
CA GLY A 269 -7.10 -8.73 -20.50
C GLY A 269 -6.35 -10.00 -20.95
N MET A 270 -6.49 -11.10 -20.22
CA MET A 270 -6.02 -12.41 -20.68
C MET A 270 -7.12 -13.21 -21.42
N ASP A 271 -8.04 -12.53 -22.13
CA ASP A 271 -9.01 -13.14 -23.06
C ASP A 271 -8.59 -12.93 -24.51
#